data_3b4cf097fe85dcb0f46c6812d7ab2f50
#
_entry.id   3b4cf097fe85dcb0f46c6812d7ab2f50
#
_cell.length_a   1.000
_cell.length_b   1.000
_cell.length_c   1.000
_cell.angle_alpha   90.00
_cell.angle_beta   90.00
_cell.angle_gamma   90.00
#
_symmetry.space_group_name_H-M   'P 1'
#
loop_
_entity.id
_entity.type
_entity.pdbx_description
1 polymer ?
#
loop_
_entity_poly.entity_id
_entity_poly.type
_entity_poly.pdbx_seq_one_letter_code
_entity_poly.pdbx_strand_id
1 'polypeptide(L)'
;MSEVSQTVASERRSLWDSVKPYFEKESLAAFFVGVSSGFPFAMIGATLTTRLAQDGISKKTVTAFTLAFLVYNLKFLWAWVIDGVRLPVIGRLGQRVSWMLVAGLFVMAAVINLAMVDPKADIAWTATSAILVGMAGATFDIVIDAYRIETLKPYQLGVGSGMSQYGWRIGSTAAGAIALVLAARYDWSIAYMACALLALPAMLTALILGEPPRHRDPIERKGFKAGFNAIAGPFVEFFKRSGAWLVLLFILVHKIGDTLGQLVLRLLLNDMGYTNDEIAIWDVGVGFWAFLIGIFVGGVLYSKLGLKRSVLIALVLMGVSNASYAVLANFGHSNIGLGLTQGFENFSSGIGGVVVVAYFSALCDLRFTATQYALISAAASVVGRLITGTTAGAMVEDFGYVNFYIFTTVIAIPGIILFWWMSRIGLIDAAMGTAGGGKDGNPETPH
;
A
#
# COMPACT_ATOMS: atom_id res chain seq x y z
N MET A 1 0.89 -22.00 -49.82
CA MET A 1 1.71 -22.72 -48.84
C MET A 1 2.95 -21.85 -48.60
N SER A 2 2.92 -21.08 -47.59
CA SER A 2 4.12 -20.48 -46.99
C SER A 2 3.69 -20.01 -45.57
N GLU A 3 4.08 -20.82 -44.57
CA GLU A 3 4.01 -20.47 -43.17
C GLU A 3 4.93 -19.27 -42.92
N VAL A 4 4.35 -18.11 -42.71
CA VAL A 4 5.07 -16.99 -42.11
C VAL A 4 5.04 -17.25 -40.61
N SER A 5 6.05 -17.98 -40.17
CA SER A 5 6.44 -18.03 -38.75
C SER A 5 6.83 -16.60 -38.31
N GLN A 6 5.90 -15.89 -37.70
CA GLN A 6 6.21 -14.67 -36.99
C GLN A 6 6.90 -15.07 -35.67
N THR A 7 8.18 -15.24 -35.72
CA THR A 7 9.07 -15.15 -34.58
C THR A 7 9.00 -13.70 -34.07
N VAL A 8 8.14 -13.48 -33.10
CA VAL A 8 8.19 -12.24 -32.28
C VAL A 8 9.52 -12.29 -31.53
N ALA A 9 10.55 -11.74 -32.14
CA ALA A 9 11.80 -11.44 -31.47
C ALA A 9 11.43 -10.53 -30.27
N SER A 10 11.67 -11.01 -29.07
CA SER A 10 11.64 -10.19 -27.88
C SER A 10 12.75 -9.16 -28.02
N GLU A 11 12.45 -8.00 -28.60
CA GLU A 11 13.35 -6.88 -28.57
C GLU A 11 13.77 -6.65 -27.12
N ARG A 12 15.05 -6.79 -26.84
CA ARG A 12 15.64 -6.49 -25.55
C ARG A 12 15.42 -5.00 -25.32
N ARG A 13 14.33 -4.66 -24.62
CA ARG A 13 14.06 -3.27 -24.24
C ARG A 13 15.30 -2.70 -23.58
N SER A 14 15.75 -1.57 -24.06
CA SER A 14 16.86 -0.82 -23.49
C SER A 14 16.58 -0.52 -22.01
N LEU A 15 17.64 -0.34 -21.21
CA LEU A 15 17.46 0.16 -19.83
C LEU A 15 16.71 1.49 -19.82
N TRP A 16 17.01 2.35 -20.79
CA TRP A 16 16.33 3.63 -20.94
C TRP A 16 14.83 3.50 -21.19
N ASP A 17 14.41 2.56 -22.03
CA ASP A 17 12.98 2.31 -22.28
C ASP A 17 12.24 1.83 -21.02
N SER A 18 12.95 1.22 -20.07
CA SER A 18 12.38 0.78 -18.80
C SER A 18 12.31 1.89 -17.74
N VAL A 19 13.11 2.95 -17.90
CA VAL A 19 13.14 4.12 -17.00
C VAL A 19 12.24 5.24 -17.51
N LYS A 20 12.04 5.36 -18.82
CA LYS A 20 11.20 6.39 -19.44
C LYS A 20 9.79 6.50 -18.81
N PRO A 21 9.07 5.41 -18.49
CA PRO A 21 7.76 5.48 -17.85
C PRO A 21 7.72 6.22 -16.52
N TYR A 22 8.85 6.38 -15.81
CA TYR A 22 8.92 7.17 -14.57
C TYR A 22 8.66 8.66 -14.79
N PHE A 23 8.96 9.17 -15.99
CA PHE A 23 8.83 10.58 -16.34
C PHE A 23 7.53 10.89 -17.09
N GLU A 24 6.69 9.90 -17.33
CA GLU A 24 5.38 10.11 -17.95
C GLU A 24 4.43 10.78 -16.93
N LYS A 25 3.53 11.62 -17.46
CA LYS A 25 2.62 12.45 -16.62
C LYS A 25 1.74 11.63 -15.69
N GLU A 26 1.32 10.44 -16.12
CA GLU A 26 0.48 9.53 -15.33
C GLU A 26 1.27 8.95 -14.14
N SER A 27 2.54 8.61 -14.34
CA SER A 27 3.43 8.13 -13.27
C SER A 27 3.80 9.24 -12.30
N LEU A 28 4.04 10.46 -12.79
CA LEU A 28 4.25 11.64 -11.94
C LEU A 28 2.99 11.97 -11.13
N ALA A 29 1.81 11.84 -11.73
CA ALA A 29 0.55 11.98 -11.00
C ALA A 29 0.45 10.97 -9.86
N ALA A 30 0.81 9.69 -10.10
CA ALA A 30 0.84 8.67 -9.07
C ALA A 30 1.77 9.03 -7.89
N PHE A 31 2.89 9.71 -8.15
CA PHE A 31 3.77 10.23 -7.11
C PHE A 31 3.08 11.30 -6.26
N PHE A 32 2.49 12.33 -6.86
CA PHE A 32 1.88 13.42 -6.12
C PHE A 32 0.63 13.00 -5.34
N VAL A 33 -0.20 12.12 -5.90
CA VAL A 33 -1.33 11.57 -5.13
C VAL A 33 -0.85 10.68 -3.99
N GLY A 34 0.27 9.98 -4.18
CA GLY A 34 0.94 9.20 -3.14
C GLY A 34 1.41 10.05 -1.97
N VAL A 35 1.96 11.25 -2.21
CA VAL A 35 2.35 12.19 -1.14
C VAL A 35 1.17 12.50 -0.23
N SER A 36 0.01 12.75 -0.80
CA SER A 36 -1.20 13.03 -0.03
C SER A 36 -1.80 11.80 0.66
N SER A 37 -1.54 10.58 0.18
CA SER A 37 -1.98 9.35 0.83
C SER A 37 -1.17 9.05 2.12
N GLY A 38 0.11 9.43 2.16
CA GLY A 38 0.99 9.09 3.27
C GLY A 38 0.80 9.94 4.53
N PHE A 39 0.41 11.20 4.41
CA PHE A 39 0.42 12.12 5.55
C PHE A 39 -0.63 11.81 6.63
N PRO A 40 -1.88 11.40 6.37
CA PRO A 40 -2.86 11.17 7.42
C PRO A 40 -2.45 10.00 8.33
N PHE A 41 -1.80 8.99 7.74
CA PHE A 41 -1.24 7.87 8.47
C PHE A 41 -0.17 8.31 9.48
N ALA A 42 0.72 9.24 9.08
CA ALA A 42 1.71 9.80 9.99
C ALA A 42 1.05 10.62 11.11
N MET A 43 -0.03 11.36 10.82
CA MET A 43 -0.72 12.21 11.80
C MET A 43 -1.33 11.41 12.96
N ILE A 44 -1.96 10.25 12.70
CA ILE A 44 -2.55 9.41 13.76
C ILE A 44 -1.57 8.36 14.30
N GLY A 45 -0.41 8.19 13.67
CA GLY A 45 0.66 7.29 14.08
C GLY A 45 1.69 7.96 14.97
N ALA A 46 2.92 8.02 14.47
CA ALA A 46 4.07 8.51 15.23
C ALA A 46 3.86 9.93 15.77
N THR A 47 3.25 10.83 14.99
CA THR A 47 3.02 12.22 15.40
C THR A 47 2.09 12.32 16.60
N LEU A 48 0.93 11.65 16.55
CA LEU A 48 -0.01 11.66 17.67
C LEU A 48 0.58 10.95 18.90
N THR A 49 1.25 9.84 18.72
CA THR A 49 1.94 9.11 19.79
C THR A 49 2.93 10.01 20.50
N THR A 50 3.73 10.80 19.75
CA THR A 50 4.70 11.74 20.30
C THR A 50 4.01 12.86 21.08
N ARG A 51 2.94 13.46 20.50
CA ARG A 51 2.15 14.50 21.16
C ARG A 51 1.59 14.02 22.49
N LEU A 52 0.90 12.88 22.50
CA LEU A 52 0.31 12.30 23.71
C LEU A 52 1.36 11.98 24.79
N ALA A 53 2.52 11.46 24.38
CA ALA A 53 3.62 11.17 25.29
C ALA A 53 4.19 12.45 25.92
N GLN A 54 4.39 13.51 25.13
CA GLN A 54 4.83 14.82 25.63
C GLN A 54 3.79 15.49 26.53
N ASP A 55 2.52 15.24 26.28
CA ASP A 55 1.42 15.72 27.14
C ASP A 55 1.28 14.92 28.45
N GLY A 56 2.10 13.88 28.66
CA GLY A 56 2.10 13.06 29.88
C GLY A 56 0.97 12.03 29.97
N ILE A 57 0.34 11.71 28.84
CA ILE A 57 -0.69 10.66 28.76
C ILE A 57 -0.08 9.29 29.02
N SER A 58 -0.78 8.44 29.76
CA SER A 58 -0.28 7.12 30.13
C SER A 58 0.07 6.25 28.91
N LYS A 59 1.16 5.47 28.98
CA LYS A 59 1.61 4.56 27.90
C LYS A 59 0.49 3.63 27.43
N LYS A 60 -0.34 3.10 28.35
CA LYS A 60 -1.49 2.24 28.04
C LYS A 60 -2.49 2.96 27.15
N THR A 61 -2.83 4.21 27.47
CA THR A 61 -3.75 5.02 26.66
C THR A 61 -3.14 5.36 25.30
N VAL A 62 -1.88 5.79 25.26
CA VAL A 62 -1.17 6.08 24.00
C VAL A 62 -1.19 4.88 23.07
N THR A 63 -0.91 3.68 23.59
CA THR A 63 -0.94 2.45 22.79
C THR A 63 -2.34 2.15 22.26
N ALA A 64 -3.41 2.45 23.01
CA ALA A 64 -4.78 2.24 22.56
C ALA A 64 -5.16 3.06 21.33
N PHE A 65 -4.52 4.22 21.11
CA PHE A 65 -4.73 5.03 19.90
C PHE A 65 -4.31 4.34 18.61
N THR A 66 -3.47 3.30 18.68
CA THR A 66 -3.13 2.48 17.49
C THR A 66 -4.36 1.77 16.91
N LEU A 67 -5.44 1.61 17.68
CA LEU A 67 -6.71 1.06 17.19
C LEU A 67 -7.35 1.94 16.10
N ALA A 68 -7.02 3.23 16.03
CA ALA A 68 -7.48 4.11 14.95
C ALA A 68 -7.03 3.60 13.55
N PHE A 69 -5.94 2.84 13.46
CA PHE A 69 -5.51 2.21 12.21
C PHE A 69 -6.41 1.08 11.73
N LEU A 70 -7.24 0.48 12.58
CA LEU A 70 -8.18 -0.55 12.15
C LEU A 70 -9.16 -0.05 11.09
N VAL A 71 -9.46 1.24 11.10
CA VAL A 71 -10.34 1.88 10.12
C VAL A 71 -9.80 1.69 8.69
N TYR A 72 -8.48 1.76 8.49
CA TYR A 72 -7.87 1.52 7.18
C TYR A 72 -8.09 0.08 6.67
N ASN A 73 -8.17 -0.89 7.58
CA ASN A 73 -8.45 -2.28 7.20
C ASN A 73 -9.93 -2.49 6.84
N LEU A 74 -10.82 -1.64 7.36
CA LEU A 74 -12.26 -1.70 7.12
C LEU A 74 -12.71 -0.85 5.94
N LYS A 75 -11.81 -0.14 5.26
CA LYS A 75 -12.13 0.80 4.16
C LYS A 75 -12.96 0.17 3.04
N PHE A 76 -12.86 -1.14 2.81
CA PHE A 76 -13.64 -1.86 1.81
C PHE A 76 -15.17 -1.83 2.09
N LEU A 77 -15.58 -1.63 3.34
CA LEU A 77 -17.00 -1.59 3.72
C LEU A 77 -17.76 -0.40 3.09
N TRP A 78 -17.08 0.70 2.79
CA TRP A 78 -17.70 1.89 2.19
C TRP A 78 -17.10 2.30 0.84
N ALA A 79 -16.10 1.59 0.33
CA ALA A 79 -15.46 1.92 -0.95
C ALA A 79 -16.45 1.89 -2.14
N TRP A 80 -17.50 1.07 -2.05
CA TRP A 80 -18.59 1.02 -3.05
C TRP A 80 -19.34 2.35 -3.21
N VAL A 81 -19.36 3.18 -2.16
CA VAL A 81 -19.97 4.52 -2.23
C VAL A 81 -19.22 5.39 -3.24
N ILE A 82 -17.90 5.31 -3.24
CA ILE A 82 -17.02 6.08 -4.12
C ILE A 82 -17.13 5.60 -5.57
N ASP A 83 -17.39 4.30 -5.78
CA ASP A 83 -17.68 3.76 -7.10
C ASP A 83 -19.10 4.09 -7.57
N GLY A 84 -20.09 4.00 -6.68
CA GLY A 84 -21.51 4.05 -7.01
C GLY A 84 -22.14 5.44 -6.97
N VAL A 85 -21.61 6.37 -6.15
CA VAL A 85 -22.27 7.65 -5.91
C VAL A 85 -21.58 8.78 -6.67
N ARG A 86 -22.34 9.46 -7.55
CA ARG A 86 -21.93 10.70 -8.18
C ARG A 86 -22.34 11.88 -7.30
N LEU A 87 -21.37 12.71 -6.90
CA LEU A 87 -21.65 13.86 -6.06
C LEU A 87 -22.50 14.91 -6.80
N PRO A 88 -23.52 15.50 -6.14
CA PRO A 88 -24.28 16.58 -6.75
C PRO A 88 -23.38 17.82 -6.92
N VAL A 89 -23.71 18.69 -7.88
CA VAL A 89 -23.01 19.95 -8.18
C VAL A 89 -21.56 19.76 -8.62
N ILE A 90 -20.67 19.30 -7.73
CA ILE A 90 -19.23 19.11 -8.00
C ILE A 90 -18.99 17.92 -8.96
N GLY A 91 -19.92 16.98 -9.06
CA GLY A 91 -19.83 15.82 -9.98
C GLY A 91 -19.74 16.19 -11.47
N ARG A 92 -19.88 17.47 -11.82
CA ARG A 92 -19.61 18.00 -13.17
C ARG A 92 -18.13 17.95 -13.54
N LEU A 93 -17.22 17.98 -12.54
CA LEU A 93 -15.77 17.88 -12.74
C LEU A 93 -15.31 16.43 -13.04
N GLY A 94 -16.23 15.47 -12.94
CA GLY A 94 -15.94 14.04 -13.01
C GLY A 94 -16.13 13.35 -11.66
N GLN A 95 -16.26 12.04 -11.64
CA GLN A 95 -16.53 11.30 -10.40
C GLN A 95 -15.29 11.23 -9.52
N ARG A 96 -14.14 10.88 -10.09
CA ARG A 96 -12.89 10.73 -9.31
C ARG A 96 -12.37 12.08 -8.85
N VAL A 97 -12.37 13.07 -9.72
CA VAL A 97 -11.97 14.44 -9.37
C VAL A 97 -12.83 14.99 -8.24
N SER A 98 -14.16 14.85 -8.33
CA SER A 98 -15.08 15.33 -7.30
C SER A 98 -14.86 14.66 -5.95
N TRP A 99 -14.72 13.32 -5.93
CA TRP A 99 -14.43 12.59 -4.72
C TRP A 99 -13.04 12.93 -4.15
N MET A 100 -12.03 13.19 -5.01
CA MET A 100 -10.71 13.62 -4.59
C MET A 100 -10.76 14.95 -3.82
N LEU A 101 -11.53 15.91 -4.33
CA LEU A 101 -11.70 17.21 -3.69
C LEU A 101 -12.45 17.09 -2.36
N VAL A 102 -13.57 16.36 -2.34
CA VAL A 102 -14.39 16.21 -1.12
C VAL A 102 -13.66 15.42 -0.05
N ALA A 103 -13.02 14.30 -0.40
CA ALA A 103 -12.25 13.50 0.56
C ALA A 103 -11.00 14.25 1.04
N GLY A 104 -10.33 15.01 0.15
CA GLY A 104 -9.21 15.88 0.51
C GLY A 104 -9.63 16.98 1.51
N LEU A 105 -10.74 17.66 1.28
CA LEU A 105 -11.28 18.63 2.23
C LEU A 105 -11.70 17.96 3.55
N PHE A 106 -12.27 16.76 3.48
CA PHE A 106 -12.68 16.02 4.68
C PHE A 106 -11.46 15.63 5.53
N VAL A 107 -10.38 15.15 4.93
CA VAL A 107 -9.16 14.82 5.70
C VAL A 107 -8.49 16.08 6.25
N MET A 108 -8.46 17.19 5.51
CA MET A 108 -7.97 18.46 6.02
C MET A 108 -8.77 18.92 7.25
N ALA A 109 -10.10 18.90 7.16
CA ALA A 109 -10.99 19.28 8.26
C ALA A 109 -10.82 18.36 9.48
N ALA A 110 -10.68 17.05 9.29
CA ALA A 110 -10.46 16.10 10.36
C ALA A 110 -9.10 16.32 11.07
N VAL A 111 -8.04 16.62 10.31
CA VAL A 111 -6.71 16.92 10.85
C VAL A 111 -6.73 18.27 11.59
N ILE A 112 -7.42 19.29 11.08
CA ILE A 112 -7.60 20.56 11.75
C ILE A 112 -8.42 20.38 13.04
N ASN A 113 -9.48 19.56 13.03
CA ASN A 113 -10.20 19.24 14.25
C ASN A 113 -9.29 18.59 15.30
N LEU A 114 -8.46 17.60 14.91
CA LEU A 114 -7.48 16.98 15.82
C LEU A 114 -6.44 17.99 16.33
N ALA A 115 -6.08 18.99 15.51
CA ALA A 115 -5.18 20.08 15.89
C ALA A 115 -5.74 20.92 17.05
N MET A 116 -7.05 21.16 17.07
CA MET A 116 -7.73 22.03 18.03
C MET A 116 -8.11 21.34 19.34
N VAL A 117 -7.98 20.03 19.43
CA VAL A 117 -8.30 19.29 20.67
C VAL A 117 -7.11 19.30 21.63
N ASP A 118 -7.39 19.53 22.91
CA ASP A 118 -6.41 19.36 24.00
C ASP A 118 -6.52 17.94 24.59
N PRO A 119 -5.52 17.06 24.40
CA PRO A 119 -5.53 15.71 24.91
C PRO A 119 -5.59 15.61 26.44
N LYS A 120 -5.11 16.64 27.15
CA LYS A 120 -5.15 16.68 28.62
C LYS A 120 -6.54 17.01 29.14
N ALA A 121 -7.28 17.84 28.40
CA ALA A 121 -8.63 18.25 28.79
C ALA A 121 -9.66 17.18 28.41
N ASP A 122 -9.56 16.58 27.22
CA ASP A 122 -10.54 15.58 26.72
C ASP A 122 -9.86 14.50 25.87
N ILE A 123 -9.46 13.43 26.51
CA ILE A 123 -8.84 12.26 25.86
C ILE A 123 -9.86 11.49 24.99
N ALA A 124 -11.15 11.50 25.34
CA ALA A 124 -12.18 10.79 24.59
C ALA A 124 -12.45 11.51 23.25
N TRP A 125 -12.52 12.84 23.27
CA TRP A 125 -12.65 13.62 22.06
C TRP A 125 -11.38 13.54 21.18
N THR A 126 -10.20 13.48 21.81
CA THR A 126 -8.95 13.22 21.09
C THR A 126 -8.99 11.87 20.36
N ALA A 127 -9.47 10.80 21.01
CA ALA A 127 -9.62 9.48 20.38
C ALA A 127 -10.64 9.52 19.24
N THR A 128 -11.78 10.17 19.44
CA THR A 128 -12.78 10.36 18.39
C THR A 128 -12.21 11.12 17.19
N SER A 129 -11.46 12.19 17.45
CA SER A 129 -10.79 12.97 16.40
C SER A 129 -9.74 12.16 15.66
N ALA A 130 -8.97 11.30 16.32
CA ALA A 130 -8.02 10.39 15.68
C ALA A 130 -8.74 9.36 14.78
N ILE A 131 -9.88 8.82 15.22
CA ILE A 131 -10.72 7.92 14.41
C ILE A 131 -11.27 8.66 13.19
N LEU A 132 -11.72 9.92 13.35
CA LEU A 132 -12.18 10.76 12.23
C LEU A 132 -11.08 11.00 11.21
N VAL A 133 -9.84 11.28 11.64
CA VAL A 133 -8.68 11.38 10.73
C VAL A 133 -8.43 10.05 10.04
N GLY A 134 -8.52 8.92 10.76
CA GLY A 134 -8.40 7.58 10.19
C GLY A 134 -9.46 7.31 9.11
N MET A 135 -10.74 7.64 9.37
CA MET A 135 -11.84 7.48 8.40
C MET A 135 -11.68 8.38 7.18
N ALA A 136 -11.34 9.65 7.40
CA ALA A 136 -11.13 10.61 6.33
C ALA A 136 -9.92 10.22 5.46
N GLY A 137 -8.81 9.85 6.11
CA GLY A 137 -7.60 9.37 5.44
C GLY A 137 -7.84 8.09 4.66
N ALA A 138 -8.54 7.10 5.24
CA ALA A 138 -8.90 5.87 4.54
C ALA A 138 -9.82 6.14 3.34
N THR A 139 -10.77 7.07 3.45
CA THR A 139 -11.65 7.49 2.35
C THR A 139 -10.85 8.17 1.25
N PHE A 140 -9.94 9.06 1.61
CA PHE A 140 -9.05 9.74 0.67
C PHE A 140 -8.13 8.74 -0.06
N ASP A 141 -7.58 7.78 0.67
CA ASP A 141 -6.75 6.70 0.13
C ASP A 141 -7.51 5.81 -0.89
N ILE A 142 -8.78 5.48 -0.63
CA ILE A 142 -9.63 4.77 -1.60
C ILE A 142 -9.73 5.54 -2.92
N VAL A 143 -9.95 6.85 -2.85
CA VAL A 143 -10.08 7.70 -4.05
C VAL A 143 -8.74 7.81 -4.78
N ILE A 144 -7.66 8.01 -4.05
CA ILE A 144 -6.29 8.09 -4.59
C ILE A 144 -5.91 6.80 -5.32
N ASP A 145 -6.14 5.64 -4.70
CA ASP A 145 -5.85 4.34 -5.30
C ASP A 145 -6.67 4.13 -6.59
N ALA A 146 -7.97 4.43 -6.55
CA ALA A 146 -8.83 4.29 -7.72
C ALA A 146 -8.42 5.26 -8.86
N TYR A 147 -8.13 6.53 -8.53
CA TYR A 147 -7.66 7.52 -9.48
C TYR A 147 -6.35 7.09 -10.15
N ARG A 148 -5.39 6.62 -9.34
CA ARG A 148 -4.11 6.10 -9.81
C ARG A 148 -4.28 4.95 -10.78
N ILE A 149 -5.07 3.94 -10.42
CA ILE A 149 -5.27 2.74 -11.23
C ILE A 149 -5.97 3.07 -12.54
N GLU A 150 -6.98 3.94 -12.52
CA GLU A 150 -7.74 4.35 -13.71
C GLU A 150 -6.96 5.29 -14.65
N THR A 151 -5.97 6.00 -14.12
CA THR A 151 -5.11 6.91 -14.91
C THR A 151 -3.97 6.17 -15.59
N LEU A 152 -3.44 5.11 -14.96
CA LEU A 152 -2.30 4.35 -15.47
C LEU A 152 -2.70 3.36 -16.55
N LYS A 153 -1.89 3.24 -17.59
CA LYS A 153 -2.01 2.18 -18.58
C LYS A 153 -1.44 0.86 -18.03
N PRO A 154 -1.83 -0.31 -18.56
CA PRO A 154 -1.36 -1.61 -18.06
C PRO A 154 0.17 -1.71 -17.95
N TYR A 155 0.93 -1.19 -18.93
CA TYR A 155 2.40 -1.22 -18.90
C TYR A 155 3.01 -0.27 -17.84
N GLN A 156 2.26 0.76 -17.40
CA GLN A 156 2.69 1.74 -16.41
C GLN A 156 2.38 1.28 -14.96
N LEU A 157 1.56 0.24 -14.75
CA LEU A 157 1.11 -0.16 -13.41
C LEU A 157 2.27 -0.41 -12.43
N GLY A 158 3.36 -1.02 -12.89
CA GLY A 158 4.54 -1.25 -12.05
C GLY A 158 5.22 0.05 -11.65
N VAL A 159 5.58 0.86 -12.64
CA VAL A 159 6.25 2.15 -12.39
C VAL A 159 5.34 3.10 -11.61
N GLY A 160 4.07 3.20 -11.98
CA GLY A 160 3.10 4.05 -11.27
C GLY A 160 2.85 3.60 -9.82
N SER A 161 2.87 2.29 -9.55
CA SER A 161 2.83 1.77 -8.17
C SER A 161 4.09 2.16 -7.39
N GLY A 162 5.26 2.10 -8.02
CA GLY A 162 6.52 2.56 -7.44
C GLY A 162 6.50 4.06 -7.13
N MET A 163 6.05 4.87 -8.08
CA MET A 163 5.91 6.32 -7.90
C MET A 163 4.95 6.67 -6.77
N SER A 164 3.82 5.97 -6.66
CA SER A 164 2.88 6.14 -5.55
C SER A 164 3.51 5.79 -4.19
N GLN A 165 4.33 4.74 -4.11
CA GLN A 165 5.04 4.38 -2.88
C GLN A 165 6.12 5.39 -2.52
N TYR A 166 6.87 5.92 -3.49
CA TYR A 166 7.77 7.05 -3.24
C TYR A 166 7.02 8.24 -2.65
N GLY A 167 5.89 8.61 -3.28
CA GLY A 167 5.04 9.68 -2.77
C GLY A 167 4.59 9.42 -1.34
N TRP A 168 4.08 8.23 -1.06
CA TRP A 168 3.61 7.85 0.26
C TRP A 168 4.72 7.95 1.33
N ARG A 169 5.92 7.43 1.03
CA ARG A 169 7.07 7.52 1.94
C ARG A 169 7.50 8.96 2.18
N ILE A 170 7.62 9.75 1.13
CA ILE A 170 7.99 11.17 1.24
C ILE A 170 6.91 11.93 2.00
N GLY A 171 5.64 11.74 1.66
CA GLY A 171 4.52 12.41 2.32
C GLY A 171 4.42 12.11 3.81
N SER A 172 4.54 10.83 4.20
CA SER A 172 4.49 10.44 5.61
C SER A 172 5.71 10.94 6.40
N THR A 173 6.91 10.85 5.82
CA THR A 173 8.15 11.34 6.46
C THR A 173 8.14 12.86 6.58
N ALA A 174 7.75 13.57 5.52
CA ALA A 174 7.64 15.01 5.51
C ALA A 174 6.61 15.51 6.55
N ALA A 175 5.44 14.84 6.62
CA ALA A 175 4.42 15.17 7.62
C ALA A 175 4.94 15.03 9.05
N GLY A 176 5.62 13.92 9.35
CA GLY A 176 6.24 13.73 10.67
C GLY A 176 7.32 14.77 10.99
N ALA A 177 8.21 15.05 10.05
CA ALA A 177 9.27 16.04 10.22
C ALA A 177 8.73 17.47 10.40
N ILE A 178 7.78 17.88 9.52
CA ILE A 178 7.13 19.20 9.62
C ILE A 178 6.41 19.34 10.96
N ALA A 179 5.66 18.31 11.37
CA ALA A 179 4.93 18.33 12.64
C ALA A 179 5.87 18.52 13.83
N LEU A 180 6.96 17.76 13.91
CA LEU A 180 7.92 17.84 15.01
C LEU A 180 8.63 19.20 15.04
N VAL A 181 9.08 19.71 13.90
CA VAL A 181 9.78 21.01 13.80
C VAL A 181 8.86 22.17 14.19
N LEU A 182 7.61 22.16 13.72
CA LEU A 182 6.65 23.20 14.03
C LEU A 182 6.14 23.12 15.47
N ALA A 183 5.91 21.90 16.00
CA ALA A 183 5.52 21.71 17.38
C ALA A 183 6.62 22.16 18.36
N ALA A 184 7.90 21.98 18.02
CA ALA A 184 9.02 22.43 18.83
C ALA A 184 9.21 23.96 18.83
N ARG A 185 8.78 24.65 17.75
CA ARG A 185 8.97 26.12 17.60
C ARG A 185 7.73 26.92 17.92
N TYR A 186 6.57 26.34 17.79
CA TYR A 186 5.27 26.99 18.03
C TYR A 186 4.44 26.07 18.94
N ASP A 187 3.48 25.36 18.39
CA ASP A 187 2.63 24.41 19.11
C ASP A 187 2.14 23.27 18.21
N TRP A 188 1.52 22.26 18.81
CA TRP A 188 0.97 21.11 18.09
C TRP A 188 -0.19 21.50 17.15
N SER A 189 -0.97 22.53 17.48
CA SER A 189 -2.10 22.97 16.65
C SER A 189 -1.63 23.51 15.32
N ILE A 190 -0.63 24.42 15.33
CA ILE A 190 0.00 24.94 14.11
C ILE A 190 0.66 23.81 13.31
N ALA A 191 1.33 22.88 13.99
CA ALA A 191 1.98 21.74 13.35
C ALA A 191 0.99 20.88 12.55
N TYR A 192 -0.13 20.49 13.15
CA TYR A 192 -1.17 19.71 12.48
C TYR A 192 -1.86 20.48 11.35
N MET A 193 -2.18 21.76 11.56
CA MET A 193 -2.78 22.62 10.53
C MET A 193 -1.87 22.75 9.30
N ALA A 194 -0.56 22.92 9.50
CA ALA A 194 0.40 22.95 8.40
C ALA A 194 0.45 21.61 7.65
N CYS A 195 0.44 20.49 8.37
CA CYS A 195 0.43 19.16 7.76
C CYS A 195 -0.86 18.87 6.97
N ALA A 196 -2.00 19.46 7.33
CA ALA A 196 -3.24 19.34 6.58
C ALA A 196 -3.10 19.79 5.12
N LEU A 197 -2.19 20.74 4.82
CA LEU A 197 -1.90 21.20 3.46
C LEU A 197 -1.30 20.10 2.56
N LEU A 198 -0.79 19.00 3.13
CA LEU A 198 -0.31 17.86 2.38
C LEU A 198 -1.43 17.06 1.67
N ALA A 199 -2.69 17.41 1.87
CA ALA A 199 -3.79 16.94 1.03
C ALA A 199 -3.81 17.60 -0.36
N LEU A 200 -3.26 18.82 -0.50
CA LEU A 200 -3.32 19.64 -1.71
C LEU A 200 -2.64 18.96 -2.93
N PRO A 201 -1.48 18.29 -2.83
CA PRO A 201 -0.86 17.66 -3.99
C PRO A 201 -1.81 16.74 -4.77
N ALA A 202 -2.60 15.88 -4.11
CA ALA A 202 -3.56 15.01 -4.80
C ALA A 202 -4.73 15.80 -5.39
N MET A 203 -5.26 16.77 -4.65
CA MET A 203 -6.37 17.61 -5.11
C MET A 203 -5.97 18.41 -6.37
N LEU A 204 -4.77 19.02 -6.34
CA LEU A 204 -4.24 19.78 -7.48
C LEU A 204 -3.93 18.86 -8.66
N THR A 205 -3.35 17.68 -8.41
CA THR A 205 -3.08 16.69 -9.48
C THR A 205 -4.39 16.29 -10.17
N ALA A 206 -5.46 16.00 -9.42
CA ALA A 206 -6.74 15.65 -9.98
C ALA A 206 -7.38 16.81 -10.78
N LEU A 207 -7.20 18.06 -10.35
CA LEU A 207 -7.67 19.23 -11.10
C LEU A 207 -6.88 19.47 -12.39
N ILE A 208 -5.57 19.22 -12.38
CA ILE A 208 -4.68 19.47 -13.53
C ILE A 208 -4.83 18.37 -14.60
N LEU A 209 -4.85 17.09 -14.19
CA LEU A 209 -4.99 15.98 -15.13
C LEU A 209 -6.45 15.74 -15.56
N GLY A 210 -7.40 16.13 -14.71
CA GLY A 210 -8.82 15.89 -14.95
C GLY A 210 -9.28 14.47 -14.61
N GLU A 211 -10.47 14.14 -15.06
CA GLU A 211 -11.09 12.83 -14.84
C GLU A 211 -10.41 11.75 -15.68
N PRO A 212 -10.05 10.59 -15.11
CA PRO A 212 -9.59 9.44 -15.87
C PRO A 212 -10.63 8.97 -16.90
N PRO A 213 -10.22 8.25 -17.96
CA PRO A 213 -11.17 7.70 -18.94
C PRO A 213 -12.28 6.91 -18.24
N ARG A 214 -13.53 7.19 -18.63
CA ARG A 214 -14.69 6.60 -17.97
C ARG A 214 -14.97 5.19 -18.51
N HIS A 215 -14.85 4.19 -17.67
CA HIS A 215 -15.11 2.78 -18.01
C HIS A 215 -16.45 2.25 -17.46
N ARG A 216 -17.41 3.14 -17.12
CA ARG A 216 -18.64 2.77 -16.42
C ARG A 216 -19.85 2.96 -17.26
N ASP A 217 -20.71 1.93 -17.27
CA ASP A 217 -22.11 2.11 -17.65
C ASP A 217 -22.82 2.97 -16.59
N PRO A 218 -23.76 3.83 -17.01
CA PRO A 218 -24.58 4.57 -16.07
C PRO A 218 -25.31 3.57 -15.16
N ILE A 219 -25.03 3.57 -13.86
CA ILE A 219 -25.81 2.77 -12.91
C ILE A 219 -27.24 3.30 -12.96
N GLU A 220 -28.17 2.48 -13.42
CA GLU A 220 -29.61 2.78 -13.34
C GLU A 220 -30.00 2.94 -11.87
N ARG A 221 -30.28 4.18 -11.47
CA ARG A 221 -30.43 4.61 -10.08
C ARG A 221 -31.82 4.39 -9.49
N LYS A 222 -32.59 3.38 -9.90
CA LYS A 222 -33.96 3.22 -9.37
C LYS A 222 -34.17 1.85 -8.73
N GLY A 223 -34.33 1.87 -7.38
CA GLY A 223 -34.84 0.78 -6.57
C GLY A 223 -33.82 0.07 -5.69
N PHE A 224 -34.31 -0.67 -4.70
CA PHE A 224 -33.50 -1.45 -3.73
C PHE A 224 -32.55 -2.45 -4.41
N LYS A 225 -32.99 -3.05 -5.54
CA LYS A 225 -32.15 -3.96 -6.35
C LYS A 225 -30.91 -3.27 -6.94
N ALA A 226 -31.03 -2.01 -7.36
CA ALA A 226 -29.91 -1.25 -7.91
C ALA A 226 -28.86 -0.93 -6.82
N GLY A 227 -29.32 -0.59 -5.60
CA GLY A 227 -28.43 -0.39 -4.44
C GLY A 227 -27.70 -1.68 -4.03
N PHE A 228 -28.42 -2.80 -3.98
CA PHE A 228 -27.82 -4.11 -3.68
C PHE A 228 -26.81 -4.53 -4.74
N ASN A 229 -27.12 -4.34 -6.02
CA ASN A 229 -26.19 -4.63 -7.11
C ASN A 229 -24.94 -3.74 -7.08
N ALA A 230 -25.04 -2.50 -6.62
CA ALA A 230 -23.89 -1.61 -6.46
C ALA A 230 -22.92 -2.13 -5.38
N ILE A 231 -23.43 -2.74 -4.33
CA ILE A 231 -22.64 -3.33 -3.25
C ILE A 231 -22.12 -4.71 -3.65
N ALA A 232 -22.99 -5.60 -4.13
CA ALA A 232 -22.65 -6.98 -4.45
C ALA A 232 -21.92 -7.14 -5.80
N GLY A 233 -22.17 -6.24 -6.75
CA GLY A 233 -21.63 -6.31 -8.12
C GLY A 233 -20.12 -6.46 -8.19
N PRO A 234 -19.33 -5.64 -7.47
CA PRO A 234 -17.86 -5.76 -7.45
C PRO A 234 -17.36 -7.13 -6.98
N PHE A 235 -18.02 -7.71 -5.97
CA PHE A 235 -17.68 -9.02 -5.42
C PHE A 235 -18.08 -10.13 -6.38
N VAL A 236 -19.31 -10.09 -6.90
CA VAL A 236 -19.82 -11.07 -7.85
C VAL A 236 -18.97 -11.09 -9.12
N GLU A 237 -18.57 -9.94 -9.62
CA GLU A 237 -17.72 -9.81 -10.79
C GLU A 237 -16.36 -10.47 -10.53
N PHE A 238 -15.70 -10.14 -9.41
CA PHE A 238 -14.42 -10.72 -9.05
C PHE A 238 -14.49 -12.25 -8.90
N PHE A 239 -15.47 -12.76 -8.16
CA PHE A 239 -15.60 -14.19 -7.88
C PHE A 239 -16.12 -15.04 -9.08
N LYS A 240 -16.66 -14.41 -10.12
CA LYS A 240 -17.01 -15.08 -11.38
C LYS A 240 -15.80 -15.38 -12.26
N ARG A 241 -14.67 -14.72 -12.03
CA ARG A 241 -13.45 -14.96 -12.82
C ARG A 241 -12.88 -16.35 -12.55
N SER A 242 -12.35 -16.94 -13.60
CA SER A 242 -11.65 -18.23 -13.48
C SER A 242 -10.48 -18.08 -12.51
N GLY A 243 -10.45 -18.93 -11.48
CA GLY A 243 -9.37 -18.94 -10.49
C GLY A 243 -9.43 -17.87 -9.41
N ALA A 244 -10.50 -17.07 -9.30
CA ALA A 244 -10.64 -16.02 -8.30
C ALA A 244 -10.34 -16.47 -6.86
N TRP A 245 -10.78 -17.69 -6.49
CA TRP A 245 -10.52 -18.25 -5.16
C TRP A 245 -9.04 -18.56 -4.90
N LEU A 246 -8.31 -19.01 -5.92
CA LEU A 246 -6.87 -19.26 -5.81
C LEU A 246 -6.08 -17.95 -5.76
N VAL A 247 -6.53 -16.93 -6.50
CA VAL A 247 -5.98 -15.58 -6.42
C VAL A 247 -6.23 -14.99 -5.03
N LEU A 248 -7.43 -15.15 -4.47
CA LEU A 248 -7.72 -14.72 -3.11
C LEU A 248 -6.86 -15.46 -2.09
N LEU A 249 -6.71 -16.76 -2.21
CA LEU A 249 -5.82 -17.55 -1.35
C LEU A 249 -4.38 -17.03 -1.44
N PHE A 250 -3.88 -16.76 -2.64
CA PHE A 250 -2.56 -16.15 -2.81
C PHE A 250 -2.45 -14.79 -2.11
N ILE A 251 -3.46 -13.92 -2.28
CA ILE A 251 -3.50 -12.60 -1.63
C ILE A 251 -3.42 -12.74 -0.09
N LEU A 252 -4.10 -13.72 0.48
CA LEU A 252 -4.13 -13.97 1.92
C LEU A 252 -2.79 -14.50 2.46
N VAL A 253 -2.08 -15.35 1.70
CA VAL A 253 -0.91 -16.09 2.22
C VAL A 253 0.44 -15.51 1.84
N HIS A 254 0.53 -14.73 0.74
CA HIS A 254 1.81 -14.32 0.15
C HIS A 254 2.71 -13.51 1.09
N LYS A 255 2.16 -12.83 2.08
CA LYS A 255 2.89 -11.90 2.96
C LYS A 255 2.95 -12.36 4.43
N ILE A 256 2.47 -13.55 4.76
CA ILE A 256 2.41 -14.03 6.16
C ILE A 256 3.82 -14.08 6.77
N GLY A 257 4.79 -14.69 6.08
CA GLY A 257 6.16 -14.81 6.58
C GLY A 257 6.83 -13.47 6.84
N ASP A 258 6.69 -12.54 5.89
CA ASP A 258 7.23 -11.19 5.99
C ASP A 258 6.60 -10.40 7.16
N THR A 259 5.27 -10.48 7.31
CA THR A 259 4.56 -9.81 8.42
C THR A 259 4.98 -10.38 9.78
N LEU A 260 5.13 -11.70 9.90
CA LEU A 260 5.63 -12.37 11.10
C LEU A 260 7.05 -11.88 11.44
N GLY A 261 7.96 -11.88 10.47
CA GLY A 261 9.35 -11.47 10.67
C GLY A 261 9.49 -10.03 11.16
N GLN A 262 8.75 -9.11 10.54
CA GLN A 262 8.79 -7.68 10.86
C GLN A 262 8.28 -7.36 12.27
N LEU A 263 7.28 -8.06 12.77
CA LEU A 263 6.75 -7.80 14.12
C LEU A 263 7.68 -8.25 15.23
N VAL A 264 8.45 -9.30 14.99
CA VAL A 264 9.41 -9.84 15.97
C VAL A 264 10.75 -9.10 15.92
N LEU A 265 11.04 -8.37 14.84
CA LEU A 265 12.32 -7.69 14.64
C LEU A 265 12.75 -6.84 15.83
N ARG A 266 11.85 -6.04 16.40
CA ARG A 266 12.21 -5.17 17.54
C ARG A 266 12.56 -5.95 18.79
N LEU A 267 11.91 -7.09 19.02
CA LEU A 267 12.26 -8.00 20.12
C LEU A 267 13.66 -8.59 19.89
N LEU A 268 13.92 -9.09 18.69
CA LEU A 268 15.24 -9.60 18.32
C LEU A 268 16.34 -8.58 18.58
N LEU A 269 16.20 -7.35 18.07
CA LEU A 269 17.23 -6.30 18.22
C LEU A 269 17.45 -5.93 19.69
N ASN A 270 16.38 -5.84 20.48
CA ASN A 270 16.48 -5.58 21.91
C ASN A 270 17.20 -6.70 22.67
N ASP A 271 16.84 -7.95 22.42
CA ASP A 271 17.40 -9.11 23.09
C ASP A 271 18.88 -9.36 22.68
N MET A 272 19.26 -8.94 21.47
CA MET A 272 20.65 -8.95 21.02
C MET A 272 21.48 -7.77 21.56
N GLY A 273 20.86 -6.85 22.32
CA GLY A 273 21.54 -5.73 22.97
C GLY A 273 21.88 -4.56 22.05
N TYR A 274 21.17 -4.40 20.91
CA TYR A 274 21.36 -3.22 20.07
C TYR A 274 20.85 -1.94 20.76
N THR A 275 21.67 -0.91 20.71
CA THR A 275 21.31 0.43 21.19
C THR A 275 20.36 1.15 20.24
N ASN A 276 19.65 2.15 20.74
CA ASN A 276 18.75 2.96 19.90
C ASN A 276 19.50 3.67 18.77
N ASP A 277 20.76 4.08 18.99
CA ASP A 277 21.58 4.73 17.97
C ASP A 277 21.97 3.76 16.86
N GLU A 278 22.36 2.53 17.21
CA GLU A 278 22.63 1.48 16.23
C GLU A 278 21.41 1.12 15.41
N ILE A 279 20.24 0.99 16.05
CA ILE A 279 18.96 0.77 15.37
C ILE A 279 18.63 1.94 14.44
N ALA A 280 18.83 3.18 14.88
CA ALA A 280 18.55 4.35 14.04
C ALA A 280 19.42 4.40 12.78
N ILE A 281 20.70 4.02 12.89
CA ILE A 281 21.65 4.03 11.77
C ILE A 281 21.42 2.83 10.85
N TRP A 282 21.45 1.62 11.41
CA TRP A 282 21.55 0.39 10.63
C TRP A 282 20.20 -0.19 10.21
N ASP A 283 19.17 -0.06 11.04
CA ASP A 283 17.84 -0.50 10.68
C ASP A 283 17.06 0.61 9.94
N VAL A 284 16.90 1.78 10.55
CA VAL A 284 16.11 2.85 9.95
C VAL A 284 16.86 3.50 8.78
N GLY A 285 18.13 3.90 8.97
CA GLY A 285 18.92 4.60 7.96
C GLY A 285 19.21 3.75 6.74
N VAL A 286 19.87 2.60 6.92
CA VAL A 286 20.20 1.69 5.80
C VAL A 286 18.93 1.13 5.17
N GLY A 287 17.95 0.71 6.01
CA GLY A 287 16.67 0.18 5.53
C GLY A 287 15.90 1.18 4.66
N PHE A 288 15.86 2.46 5.04
CA PHE A 288 15.18 3.50 4.27
C PHE A 288 15.74 3.61 2.84
N TRP A 289 17.06 3.75 2.69
CA TRP A 289 17.69 3.88 1.37
C TRP A 289 17.56 2.60 0.55
N ALA A 290 17.74 1.44 1.17
CA ALA A 290 17.59 0.16 0.51
C ALA A 290 16.15 -0.03 -0.02
N PHE A 291 15.14 0.37 0.75
CA PHE A 291 13.75 0.33 0.33
C PHE A 291 13.48 1.23 -0.90
N LEU A 292 14.01 2.46 -0.89
CA LEU A 292 13.87 3.37 -2.03
C LEU A 292 14.52 2.79 -3.30
N ILE A 293 15.72 2.22 -3.17
CA ILE A 293 16.39 1.54 -4.30
C ILE A 293 15.55 0.35 -4.77
N GLY A 294 14.99 -0.43 -3.84
CA GLY A 294 14.11 -1.56 -4.13
C GLY A 294 12.87 -1.14 -4.93
N ILE A 295 12.22 -0.03 -4.57
CA ILE A 295 11.09 0.54 -5.34
C ILE A 295 11.50 0.81 -6.78
N PHE A 296 12.64 1.45 -7.00
CA PHE A 296 13.12 1.74 -8.36
C PHE A 296 13.36 0.45 -9.16
N VAL A 297 14.09 -0.48 -8.57
CA VAL A 297 14.40 -1.77 -9.20
C VAL A 297 13.12 -2.56 -9.49
N GLY A 298 12.13 -2.54 -8.60
CA GLY A 298 10.83 -3.19 -8.78
C GLY A 298 10.07 -2.66 -10.01
N GLY A 299 10.04 -1.34 -10.22
CA GLY A 299 9.44 -0.73 -11.40
C GLY A 299 10.18 -1.07 -12.70
N VAL A 300 11.51 -1.09 -12.67
CA VAL A 300 12.35 -1.50 -13.82
C VAL A 300 12.13 -2.99 -14.13
N LEU A 301 12.09 -3.86 -13.11
CA LEU A 301 11.81 -5.29 -13.30
C LEU A 301 10.44 -5.49 -13.94
N TYR A 302 9.40 -4.80 -13.46
CA TYR A 302 8.07 -4.87 -14.06
C TYR A 302 8.09 -4.46 -15.53
N SER A 303 8.74 -3.35 -15.86
CA SER A 303 8.82 -2.85 -17.25
C SER A 303 9.58 -3.79 -18.18
N LYS A 304 10.62 -4.49 -17.69
CA LYS A 304 11.46 -5.40 -18.49
C LYS A 304 10.92 -6.81 -18.61
N LEU A 305 10.46 -7.38 -17.49
CA LEU A 305 10.14 -8.80 -17.38
C LEU A 305 8.63 -9.05 -17.40
N GLY A 306 7.83 -7.98 -17.31
CA GLY A 306 6.38 -8.06 -17.17
C GLY A 306 5.94 -8.51 -15.77
N LEU A 307 4.64 -8.49 -15.54
CA LEU A 307 4.02 -8.70 -14.23
C LEU A 307 4.41 -10.06 -13.60
N LYS A 308 4.20 -11.17 -14.30
CA LYS A 308 4.33 -12.51 -13.72
C LYS A 308 5.73 -12.84 -13.22
N ARG A 309 6.75 -12.53 -14.05
CA ARG A 309 8.15 -12.80 -13.70
C ARG A 309 8.62 -11.91 -12.56
N SER A 310 8.22 -10.63 -12.59
CA SER A 310 8.61 -9.67 -11.56
C SER A 310 8.00 -10.01 -10.21
N VAL A 311 6.72 -10.41 -10.15
CA VAL A 311 6.09 -10.86 -8.90
C VAL A 311 6.78 -12.10 -8.36
N LEU A 312 7.09 -13.10 -9.22
CA LEU A 312 7.75 -14.32 -8.77
C LEU A 312 9.16 -14.02 -8.18
N ILE A 313 9.95 -13.19 -8.86
CA ILE A 313 11.27 -12.75 -8.37
C ILE A 313 11.12 -12.06 -7.01
N ALA A 314 10.17 -11.15 -6.88
CA ALA A 314 9.93 -10.42 -5.64
C ALA A 314 9.54 -11.36 -4.48
N LEU A 315 8.64 -12.31 -4.71
CA LEU A 315 8.24 -13.28 -3.70
C LEU A 315 9.41 -14.14 -3.22
N VAL A 316 10.28 -14.56 -4.15
CA VAL A 316 11.51 -15.31 -3.80
C VAL A 316 12.47 -14.45 -3.00
N LEU A 317 12.71 -13.20 -3.42
CA LEU A 317 13.58 -12.27 -2.69
C LEU A 317 13.08 -12.00 -1.28
N MET A 318 11.77 -11.73 -1.10
CA MET A 318 11.16 -11.51 0.22
C MET A 318 11.25 -12.77 1.09
N GLY A 319 11.00 -13.97 0.54
CA GLY A 319 11.15 -15.22 1.29
C GLY A 319 12.60 -15.46 1.73
N VAL A 320 13.58 -15.23 0.85
CA VAL A 320 15.00 -15.41 1.14
C VAL A 320 15.51 -14.33 2.12
N SER A 321 15.00 -13.10 2.04
CA SER A 321 15.40 -12.03 2.97
C SER A 321 15.04 -12.35 4.42
N ASN A 322 13.92 -13.05 4.66
CA ASN A 322 13.58 -13.52 6.01
C ASN A 322 14.65 -14.48 6.58
N ALA A 323 15.30 -15.31 5.76
CA ALA A 323 16.39 -16.18 6.22
C ALA A 323 17.62 -15.39 6.69
N SER A 324 17.84 -14.18 6.21
CA SER A 324 18.97 -13.36 6.66
C SER A 324 18.86 -12.96 8.14
N TYR A 325 17.63 -12.84 8.67
CA TYR A 325 17.42 -12.63 10.11
C TYR A 325 17.77 -13.87 10.94
N ALA A 326 17.53 -15.08 10.42
CA ALA A 326 17.98 -16.30 11.09
C ALA A 326 19.52 -16.36 11.18
N VAL A 327 20.19 -15.94 10.11
CA VAL A 327 21.65 -15.81 10.08
C VAL A 327 22.12 -14.77 11.10
N LEU A 328 21.52 -13.58 11.12
CA LEU A 328 21.86 -12.54 12.09
C LEU A 328 21.65 -13.03 13.54
N ALA A 329 20.52 -13.67 13.82
CA ALA A 329 20.21 -14.20 15.16
C ALA A 329 21.22 -15.26 15.61
N ASN A 330 21.75 -16.06 14.69
CA ASN A 330 22.76 -17.08 14.99
C ASN A 330 24.16 -16.49 15.22
N PHE A 331 24.54 -15.44 14.47
CA PHE A 331 25.87 -14.81 14.61
C PHE A 331 25.98 -13.89 15.83
N GLY A 332 24.85 -13.38 16.33
CA GLY A 332 24.82 -12.45 17.45
C GLY A 332 24.97 -10.99 17.02
N HIS A 333 25.24 -10.11 18.00
CA HIS A 333 25.32 -8.66 17.81
C HIS A 333 26.42 -8.29 16.79
N SER A 334 26.02 -7.69 15.67
CA SER A 334 26.92 -7.19 14.63
C SER A 334 26.28 -6.06 13.85
N ASN A 335 26.84 -4.87 13.94
CA ASN A 335 26.32 -3.70 13.22
C ASN A 335 26.34 -3.87 11.70
N ILE A 336 27.41 -4.45 11.16
CA ILE A 336 27.51 -4.76 9.72
C ILE A 336 26.50 -5.85 9.36
N GLY A 337 26.36 -6.89 10.19
CA GLY A 337 25.36 -7.95 10.01
C GLY A 337 23.95 -7.39 9.98
N LEU A 338 23.61 -6.50 10.91
CA LEU A 338 22.31 -5.80 10.93
C LEU A 338 22.11 -4.96 9.67
N GLY A 339 23.10 -4.16 9.27
CA GLY A 339 23.02 -3.34 8.07
C GLY A 339 22.82 -4.15 6.79
N LEU A 340 23.52 -5.28 6.63
CA LEU A 340 23.34 -6.18 5.48
C LEU A 340 21.95 -6.83 5.47
N THR A 341 21.50 -7.33 6.64
CA THR A 341 20.17 -7.94 6.79
C THR A 341 19.06 -6.93 6.49
N GLN A 342 19.11 -5.74 7.11
CA GLN A 342 18.15 -4.68 6.89
C GLN A 342 18.19 -4.14 5.47
N GLY A 343 19.38 -4.00 4.89
CA GLY A 343 19.57 -3.60 3.50
C GLY A 343 18.90 -4.61 2.55
N PHE A 344 19.16 -5.90 2.73
CA PHE A 344 18.58 -6.94 1.87
C PHE A 344 17.06 -7.06 2.04
N GLU A 345 16.57 -7.06 3.27
CA GLU A 345 15.12 -7.15 3.55
C GLU A 345 14.38 -5.95 2.97
N ASN A 346 14.79 -4.72 3.30
CA ASN A 346 14.10 -3.52 2.83
C ASN A 346 14.21 -3.36 1.30
N PHE A 347 15.32 -3.75 0.68
CA PHE A 347 15.44 -3.81 -0.77
C PHE A 347 14.44 -4.78 -1.39
N SER A 348 14.33 -6.00 -0.84
CA SER A 348 13.40 -7.03 -1.28
C SER A 348 11.93 -6.59 -1.09
N SER A 349 11.62 -6.01 0.07
CA SER A 349 10.31 -5.44 0.39
C SER A 349 9.95 -4.25 -0.51
N GLY A 350 10.91 -3.42 -0.90
CA GLY A 350 10.71 -2.34 -1.87
C GLY A 350 10.31 -2.88 -3.25
N ILE A 351 11.02 -3.91 -3.75
CA ILE A 351 10.64 -4.59 -5.00
C ILE A 351 9.25 -5.22 -4.88
N GLY A 352 9.02 -5.99 -3.81
CA GLY A 352 7.77 -6.69 -3.56
C GLY A 352 6.58 -5.75 -3.47
N GLY A 353 6.74 -4.65 -2.72
CA GLY A 353 5.73 -3.61 -2.60
C GLY A 353 5.27 -3.09 -3.97
N VAL A 354 6.20 -2.77 -4.87
CA VAL A 354 5.88 -2.26 -6.21
C VAL A 354 5.15 -3.29 -7.06
N VAL A 355 5.72 -4.49 -7.21
CA VAL A 355 5.19 -5.47 -8.18
C VAL A 355 3.92 -6.16 -7.69
N VAL A 356 3.76 -6.35 -6.37
CA VAL A 356 2.53 -6.91 -5.78
C VAL A 356 1.39 -5.88 -5.83
N VAL A 357 1.66 -4.61 -5.54
CA VAL A 357 0.66 -3.53 -5.69
C VAL A 357 0.27 -3.35 -7.15
N ALA A 358 1.20 -3.50 -8.10
CA ALA A 358 0.88 -3.51 -9.53
C ALA A 358 0.00 -4.71 -9.90
N TYR A 359 0.28 -5.89 -9.36
CA TYR A 359 -0.57 -7.09 -9.54
C TYR A 359 -1.98 -6.87 -8.98
N PHE A 360 -2.11 -6.34 -7.76
CA PHE A 360 -3.42 -6.03 -7.18
C PHE A 360 -4.18 -5.00 -8.01
N SER A 361 -3.48 -4.01 -8.55
CA SER A 361 -4.06 -3.03 -9.46
C SER A 361 -4.55 -3.68 -10.75
N ALA A 362 -3.77 -4.61 -11.33
CA ALA A 362 -4.12 -5.35 -12.54
C ALA A 362 -5.32 -6.32 -12.36
N LEU A 363 -5.58 -6.75 -11.13
CA LEU A 363 -6.76 -7.57 -10.81
C LEU A 363 -8.07 -6.75 -10.79
N CYS A 364 -8.00 -5.43 -10.74
CA CYS A 364 -9.20 -4.60 -10.65
C CYS A 364 -9.93 -4.49 -12.00
N ASP A 365 -11.26 -4.54 -11.94
CA ASP A 365 -12.11 -4.09 -13.03
C ASP A 365 -12.29 -2.57 -12.94
N LEU A 366 -12.04 -1.86 -14.04
CA LEU A 366 -12.13 -0.39 -14.10
C LEU A 366 -13.53 0.15 -13.79
N ARG A 367 -14.55 -0.71 -13.82
CA ARG A 367 -15.92 -0.36 -13.38
C ARG A 367 -16.04 -0.27 -11.85
N PHE A 368 -15.21 -1.02 -11.10
CA PHE A 368 -15.31 -1.21 -9.65
C PHE A 368 -13.98 -1.00 -8.93
N THR A 369 -13.11 -0.16 -9.47
CA THR A 369 -11.71 -0.01 -9.06
C THR A 369 -11.57 0.27 -7.57
N ALA A 370 -12.34 1.22 -7.01
CA ALA A 370 -12.26 1.61 -5.61
C ALA A 370 -12.62 0.43 -4.68
N THR A 371 -13.72 -0.26 -4.98
CA THR A 371 -14.22 -1.36 -4.16
C THR A 371 -13.31 -2.59 -4.22
N GLN A 372 -12.91 -3.00 -5.43
CA GLN A 372 -12.09 -4.20 -5.60
C GLN A 372 -10.68 -3.99 -5.05
N TYR A 373 -10.06 -2.85 -5.29
CA TYR A 373 -8.73 -2.58 -4.75
C TYR A 373 -8.76 -2.44 -3.22
N ALA A 374 -9.76 -1.79 -2.64
CA ALA A 374 -9.92 -1.72 -1.19
C ALA A 374 -10.10 -3.11 -0.55
N LEU A 375 -10.88 -4.00 -1.19
CA LEU A 375 -11.06 -5.38 -0.74
C LEU A 375 -9.74 -6.18 -0.81
N ILE A 376 -9.06 -6.15 -1.96
CA ILE A 376 -7.81 -6.87 -2.19
C ILE A 376 -6.74 -6.41 -1.21
N SER A 377 -6.56 -5.10 -1.04
CA SER A 377 -5.56 -4.54 -0.13
C SER A 377 -5.88 -4.83 1.35
N ALA A 378 -7.15 -4.84 1.74
CA ALA A 378 -7.57 -5.24 3.08
C ALA A 378 -7.32 -6.74 3.31
N ALA A 379 -7.69 -7.61 2.37
CA ALA A 379 -7.45 -9.05 2.45
C ALA A 379 -5.95 -9.37 2.60
N ALA A 380 -5.08 -8.68 1.85
CA ALA A 380 -3.63 -8.86 1.90
C ALA A 380 -3.01 -8.55 3.27
N SER A 381 -3.66 -7.73 4.09
CA SER A 381 -3.14 -7.29 5.41
C SER A 381 -3.77 -8.00 6.61
N VAL A 382 -5.00 -8.50 6.48
CA VAL A 382 -5.78 -9.01 7.63
C VAL A 382 -5.18 -10.29 8.19
N VAL A 383 -4.89 -11.28 7.34
CA VAL A 383 -4.42 -12.61 7.81
C VAL A 383 -3.07 -12.51 8.50
N GLY A 384 -2.12 -11.76 7.91
CA GLY A 384 -0.82 -11.53 8.53
C GLY A 384 -0.96 -10.94 9.93
N ARG A 385 -1.77 -9.88 10.10
CA ARG A 385 -1.96 -9.21 11.40
C ARG A 385 -2.66 -10.07 12.45
N LEU A 386 -3.66 -10.86 12.06
CA LEU A 386 -4.38 -11.73 13.00
C LEU A 386 -3.49 -12.86 13.52
N ILE A 387 -2.77 -13.54 12.63
CA ILE A 387 -1.87 -14.64 13.00
C ILE A 387 -0.71 -14.08 13.85
N THR A 388 -0.13 -12.96 13.44
CA THR A 388 1.06 -12.41 14.09
C THR A 388 0.79 -11.91 15.50
N GLY A 389 -0.35 -11.24 15.71
CA GLY A 389 -0.70 -10.66 17.01
C GLY A 389 -0.95 -11.71 18.11
N THR A 390 -1.23 -12.95 17.71
CA THR A 390 -1.62 -14.02 18.65
C THR A 390 -0.56 -15.09 18.87
N THR A 391 0.39 -15.26 17.93
CA THR A 391 1.29 -16.44 17.95
C THR A 391 2.78 -16.13 17.91
N ALA A 392 3.20 -14.99 17.36
CA ALA A 392 4.62 -14.73 17.10
C ALA A 392 5.48 -14.69 18.36
N GLY A 393 4.99 -14.08 19.45
CA GLY A 393 5.72 -14.01 20.73
C GLY A 393 5.96 -15.40 21.34
N ALA A 394 4.89 -16.20 21.43
CA ALA A 394 4.97 -17.57 21.96
C ALA A 394 5.92 -18.44 21.12
N MET A 395 5.88 -18.33 19.80
CA MET A 395 6.80 -19.07 18.93
C MET A 395 8.28 -18.72 19.17
N VAL A 396 8.58 -17.46 19.46
CA VAL A 396 9.96 -17.03 19.77
C VAL A 396 10.38 -17.57 21.13
N GLU A 397 9.49 -17.54 22.13
CA GLU A 397 9.77 -18.09 23.47
C GLU A 397 10.02 -19.60 23.42
N ASP A 398 9.22 -20.34 22.63
CA ASP A 398 9.29 -21.81 22.55
C ASP A 398 10.46 -22.31 21.66
N PHE A 399 10.71 -21.64 20.54
CA PHE A 399 11.63 -22.14 19.50
C PHE A 399 12.90 -21.30 19.30
N GLY A 400 12.97 -20.12 19.88
CA GLY A 400 14.05 -19.15 19.68
C GLY A 400 14.01 -18.45 18.32
N TYR A 401 14.76 -17.34 18.21
CA TYR A 401 14.75 -16.47 17.02
C TYR A 401 15.21 -17.18 15.73
N VAL A 402 16.25 -18.00 15.79
CA VAL A 402 16.78 -18.68 14.60
C VAL A 402 15.71 -19.56 13.97
N ASN A 403 15.08 -20.44 14.75
CA ASN A 403 14.03 -21.33 14.25
C ASN A 403 12.79 -20.57 13.82
N PHE A 404 12.44 -19.49 14.52
CA PHE A 404 11.34 -18.62 14.15
C PHE A 404 11.56 -18.00 12.75
N TYR A 405 12.74 -17.43 12.46
CA TYR A 405 13.01 -16.84 11.14
C TYR A 405 13.19 -17.89 10.03
N ILE A 406 13.67 -19.09 10.35
CA ILE A 406 13.59 -20.22 9.40
C ILE A 406 12.13 -20.56 9.09
N PHE A 407 11.28 -20.59 10.11
CA PHE A 407 9.84 -20.82 9.91
C PHE A 407 9.19 -19.73 9.03
N THR A 408 9.51 -18.43 9.25
CA THR A 408 8.99 -17.34 8.41
C THR A 408 9.43 -17.48 6.95
N THR A 409 10.62 -18.01 6.71
CA THR A 409 11.12 -18.32 5.36
C THR A 409 10.35 -19.48 4.74
N VAL A 410 10.12 -20.55 5.49
CA VAL A 410 9.43 -21.76 5.01
C VAL A 410 7.95 -21.46 4.72
N ILE A 411 7.28 -20.66 5.53
CA ILE A 411 5.86 -20.31 5.34
C ILE A 411 5.64 -19.38 4.12
N ALA A 412 6.69 -18.75 3.59
CA ALA A 412 6.62 -18.03 2.33
C ALA A 412 6.55 -18.95 1.11
N ILE A 413 7.09 -20.17 1.20
CA ILE A 413 7.19 -21.13 0.08
C ILE A 413 5.82 -21.48 -0.54
N PRO A 414 4.76 -21.80 0.24
CA PRO A 414 3.44 -22.07 -0.32
C PRO A 414 2.91 -20.94 -1.22
N GLY A 415 3.09 -19.68 -0.83
CA GLY A 415 2.71 -18.52 -1.63
C GLY A 415 3.48 -18.43 -2.95
N ILE A 416 4.79 -18.71 -2.93
CA ILE A 416 5.66 -18.72 -4.11
C ILE A 416 5.23 -19.85 -5.08
N ILE A 417 5.03 -21.06 -4.56
CA ILE A 417 4.61 -22.22 -5.34
C ILE A 417 3.23 -21.98 -5.95
N LEU A 418 2.28 -21.46 -5.17
CA LEU A 418 0.93 -21.17 -5.64
C LEU A 418 0.95 -20.16 -6.79
N PHE A 419 1.71 -19.06 -6.66
CA PHE A 419 1.82 -18.06 -7.71
C PHE A 419 2.51 -18.63 -8.97
N TRP A 420 3.59 -19.36 -8.80
CA TRP A 420 4.28 -20.02 -9.90
C TRP A 420 3.36 -21.00 -10.66
N TRP A 421 2.63 -21.84 -9.93
CA TRP A 421 1.69 -22.79 -10.52
C TRP A 421 0.56 -22.10 -11.27
N MET A 422 -0.10 -21.09 -10.65
CA MET A 422 -1.14 -20.30 -11.30
C MET A 422 -0.62 -19.60 -12.57
N SER A 423 0.62 -19.12 -12.54
CA SER A 423 1.27 -18.50 -13.70
C SER A 423 1.48 -19.50 -14.85
N ARG A 424 1.85 -20.75 -14.51
CA ARG A 424 2.09 -21.81 -15.51
C ARG A 424 0.82 -22.29 -16.22
N ILE A 425 -0.29 -22.36 -15.50
CA ILE A 425 -1.58 -22.81 -16.07
C ILE A 425 -2.39 -21.68 -16.70
N GLY A 426 -1.83 -20.45 -16.79
CA GLY A 426 -2.51 -19.30 -17.40
C GLY A 426 -3.60 -18.66 -16.53
N LEU A 427 -3.71 -19.07 -15.28
CA LEU A 427 -4.78 -18.63 -14.38
C LEU A 427 -4.61 -17.17 -13.95
N ILE A 428 -3.36 -16.68 -13.89
CA ILE A 428 -3.06 -15.26 -13.61
C ILE A 428 -3.69 -14.38 -14.69
N ASP A 429 -3.53 -14.73 -15.99
CA ASP A 429 -4.11 -13.96 -17.10
C ASP A 429 -5.66 -14.04 -17.10
N ALA A 430 -6.20 -15.20 -16.81
CA ALA A 430 -7.65 -15.42 -16.75
C ALA A 430 -8.34 -14.66 -15.61
N ALA A 431 -7.60 -14.34 -14.54
CA ALA A 431 -8.09 -13.61 -13.38
C ALA A 431 -7.87 -12.10 -13.46
N MET A 432 -7.07 -11.60 -14.43
CA MET A 432 -6.84 -10.17 -14.61
C MET A 432 -8.15 -9.44 -14.89
N GLY A 433 -8.29 -8.26 -14.26
CA GLY A 433 -9.34 -7.33 -14.55
C GLY A 433 -9.02 -6.45 -15.77
N THR A 434 -9.95 -5.58 -16.12
CA THR A 434 -9.78 -4.65 -17.26
C THR A 434 -8.64 -3.66 -17.06
N ALA A 435 -8.28 -3.33 -15.82
CA ALA A 435 -7.11 -2.53 -15.48
C ALA A 435 -5.78 -3.20 -15.90
N GLY A 436 -5.74 -4.53 -15.90
CA GLY A 436 -4.59 -5.32 -16.34
C GLY A 436 -4.60 -5.71 -17.82
N GLY A 437 -5.58 -5.25 -18.60
CA GLY A 437 -5.76 -5.63 -20.00
C GLY A 437 -6.54 -6.95 -20.20
N GLY A 438 -7.36 -7.37 -19.23
CA GLY A 438 -8.25 -8.53 -19.34
C GLY A 438 -9.29 -8.40 -20.46
N LYS A 439 -10.01 -9.50 -20.78
CA LYS A 439 -10.82 -9.70 -22.00
C LYS A 439 -11.90 -8.64 -22.34
N ASP A 440 -12.28 -7.79 -21.41
CA ASP A 440 -13.23 -6.68 -21.65
C ASP A 440 -12.53 -5.32 -21.78
N GLY A 441 -11.23 -5.29 -21.79
CA GLY A 441 -10.38 -4.12 -22.06
C GLY A 441 -10.24 -3.90 -23.56
N ASN A 442 -10.32 -2.62 -23.97
CA ASN A 442 -10.27 -2.12 -25.34
C ASN A 442 -9.25 -2.87 -26.23
N PRO A 443 -9.64 -3.40 -27.42
CA PRO A 443 -8.78 -4.19 -28.30
C PRO A 443 -7.63 -3.42 -28.97
N GLU A 444 -7.42 -2.14 -28.68
CA GLU A 444 -6.42 -1.29 -29.33
C GLU A 444 -5.04 -1.23 -28.61
N THR A 445 -4.80 -2.03 -27.59
CA THR A 445 -3.45 -2.11 -27.00
C THR A 445 -2.72 -3.33 -27.53
N PRO A 446 -1.62 -3.19 -28.31
CA PRO A 446 -0.79 -4.32 -28.71
C PRO A 446 -0.13 -4.95 -27.49
N HIS A 447 -0.18 -6.26 -27.42
CA HIS A 447 0.41 -7.15 -26.40
C HIS A 447 1.93 -7.02 -26.29
#